data_29a2f762b1186d6a7ebf8d05ac185b70
#
_entry.id   29a2f762b1186d6a7ebf8d05ac185b70
#
_cell.length_a   1.000
_cell.length_b   1.000
_cell.length_c   1.000
_cell.angle_alpha   90.00
_cell.angle_beta   90.00
_cell.angle_gamma   90.00
#
_symmetry.space_group_name_H-M   'P 1'
#
loop_
_entity.id
_entity.type
_entity.pdbx_description
1 polymer ?
#
loop_
_entity_poly.entity_id
_entity_poly.type
_entity_poly.pdbx_seq_one_letter_code
_entity_poly.pdbx_strand_id
1 'polypeptide(L)'
;MLINSLAALALGFALDMLLGDPEVVVYPQYFIKKLVAKLDKSFRNSYKNTPEAQRMAGLMMTVIVLLIVAAVALLLLFVGYKLNAALGIFLEGIMCWSALSVKSLKTAAGGVMRAARAGNLSSAQRKVKKVTFRDTDDMNIDAVIKSTVESVAENTTDWAVAPIFWSAIFGGLGGILYRTVNIIDNTVGYKTDTYINFGKFPAKLDDVLSFIPARIAALLMKMNVSYLHLDSKNASQVYKKDRRKSPSPNSCLLYTSP
;
A
#
# COMPACT_ATOMS: atom_id res chain seq x y z
N MET A 1 -22.80 -15.38 -1.29
CA MET A 1 -22.02 -14.24 -0.80
C MET A 1 -20.52 -14.41 -1.09
N LEU A 2 -19.85 -15.43 -0.57
CA LEU A 2 -18.42 -15.68 -0.80
C LEU A 2 -18.04 -15.79 -2.28
N ILE A 3 -18.81 -16.50 -3.10
CA ILE A 3 -18.57 -16.66 -4.55
C ILE A 3 -18.62 -15.30 -5.26
N ASN A 4 -19.56 -14.43 -4.89
CA ASN A 4 -19.68 -13.09 -5.49
C ASN A 4 -18.46 -12.22 -5.14
N SER A 5 -18.00 -12.25 -3.88
CA SER A 5 -16.82 -11.50 -3.48
C SER A 5 -15.54 -12.02 -4.13
N LEU A 6 -15.41 -13.33 -4.35
CA LEU A 6 -14.29 -13.89 -5.11
C LEU A 6 -14.35 -13.48 -6.60
N ALA A 7 -15.54 -13.47 -7.21
CA ALA A 7 -15.73 -12.96 -8.57
C ALA A 7 -15.39 -11.46 -8.67
N ALA A 8 -15.81 -10.67 -7.67
CA ALA A 8 -15.47 -9.26 -7.57
C ALA A 8 -13.96 -9.02 -7.41
N LEU A 9 -13.28 -9.82 -6.59
CA LEU A 9 -11.83 -9.77 -6.43
C LEU A 9 -11.11 -10.10 -7.75
N ALA A 10 -11.55 -11.15 -8.46
CA ALA A 10 -11.00 -11.52 -9.76
C ALA A 10 -11.20 -10.41 -10.79
N LEU A 11 -12.39 -9.80 -10.83
CA LEU A 11 -12.69 -8.64 -11.66
C LEU A 11 -11.79 -7.45 -11.30
N GLY A 12 -11.65 -7.12 -10.02
CA GLY A 12 -10.80 -6.04 -9.55
C GLY A 12 -9.34 -6.23 -9.92
N PHE A 13 -8.82 -7.46 -9.80
CA PHE A 13 -7.46 -7.80 -10.21
C PHE A 13 -7.28 -7.67 -11.73
N ALA A 14 -8.24 -8.14 -12.53
CA ALA A 14 -8.22 -7.98 -13.98
C ALA A 14 -8.24 -6.50 -14.39
N LEU A 15 -9.06 -5.67 -13.74
CA LEU A 15 -9.10 -4.22 -13.95
C LEU A 15 -7.76 -3.55 -13.61
N ASP A 16 -7.12 -3.93 -12.48
CA ASP A 16 -5.80 -3.42 -12.13
C ASP A 16 -4.76 -3.79 -13.20
N MET A 17 -4.75 -5.03 -13.66
CA MET A 17 -3.83 -5.47 -14.72
C MET A 17 -4.04 -4.76 -16.07
N LEU A 18 -5.28 -4.40 -16.40
CA LEU A 18 -5.63 -3.72 -17.65
C LEU A 18 -5.45 -2.20 -17.57
N LEU A 19 -5.90 -1.57 -16.50
CA LEU A 19 -5.98 -0.12 -16.36
C LEU A 19 -4.86 0.46 -15.46
N GLY A 20 -4.46 -0.26 -14.40
CA GLY A 20 -3.59 0.24 -13.35
C GLY A 20 -4.28 1.29 -12.49
N ASP A 21 -3.52 2.26 -11.98
CA ASP A 21 -4.01 3.39 -11.20
C ASP A 21 -4.18 4.61 -12.11
N PRO A 22 -5.38 4.89 -12.62
CA PRO A 22 -5.58 6.06 -13.46
C PRO A 22 -5.49 7.34 -12.62
N GLU A 23 -4.77 8.34 -13.10
CA GLU A 23 -4.68 9.67 -12.50
C GLU A 23 -5.96 10.50 -12.80
N VAL A 24 -7.13 9.86 -12.79
CA VAL A 24 -8.42 10.53 -13.06
C VAL A 24 -9.21 10.78 -11.78
N VAL A 25 -9.96 11.87 -11.78
CA VAL A 25 -10.75 12.34 -10.63
C VAL A 25 -11.77 11.30 -10.12
N VAL A 26 -12.18 10.35 -10.94
CA VAL A 26 -13.20 9.33 -10.60
C VAL A 26 -12.62 8.13 -9.84
N TYR A 27 -11.32 8.02 -9.68
CA TYR A 27 -10.69 6.90 -8.99
C TYR A 27 -10.82 7.02 -7.46
N PRO A 28 -11.35 5.99 -6.76
CA PRO A 28 -11.66 6.09 -5.33
C PRO A 28 -10.50 6.55 -4.44
N GLN A 29 -9.26 6.11 -4.71
CA GLN A 29 -8.09 6.55 -3.95
C GLN A 29 -7.87 8.06 -4.01
N TYR A 30 -8.22 8.72 -5.11
CA TYR A 30 -8.11 10.18 -5.22
C TYR A 30 -8.98 10.89 -4.17
N PHE A 31 -10.22 10.44 -4.02
CA PHE A 31 -11.14 11.01 -3.01
C PHE A 31 -10.65 10.73 -1.59
N ILE A 32 -10.16 9.51 -1.32
CA ILE A 32 -9.61 9.15 -0.01
C ILE A 32 -8.39 10.04 0.32
N LYS A 33 -7.43 10.18 -0.60
CA LYS A 33 -6.26 11.06 -0.42
C LYS A 33 -6.67 12.52 -0.15
N LYS A 34 -7.64 13.04 -0.89
CA LYS A 34 -8.14 14.41 -0.71
C LYS A 34 -8.85 14.58 0.63
N LEU A 35 -9.64 13.58 1.06
CA LEU A 35 -10.29 13.57 2.37
C LEU A 35 -9.26 13.58 3.49
N VAL A 36 -8.26 12.69 3.43
CA VAL A 36 -7.19 12.60 4.43
C VAL A 36 -6.43 13.92 4.50
N ALA A 37 -6.00 14.50 3.38
CA ALA A 37 -5.26 15.76 3.35
C ALA A 37 -6.08 16.94 3.94
N LYS A 38 -7.40 16.98 3.69
CA LYS A 38 -8.29 17.99 4.26
C LYS A 38 -8.42 17.84 5.77
N LEU A 39 -8.64 16.61 6.24
CA LEU A 39 -8.83 16.33 7.66
C LEU A 39 -7.52 16.42 8.45
N ASP A 40 -6.38 16.01 7.88
CA ASP A 40 -5.06 16.19 8.49
C ASP A 40 -4.84 17.66 8.92
N LYS A 41 -4.98 18.59 7.97
CA LYS A 41 -4.82 20.02 8.26
C LYS A 41 -5.81 20.51 9.32
N SER A 42 -7.08 20.09 9.23
CA SER A 42 -8.12 20.51 10.18
C SER A 42 -7.85 20.00 11.59
N PHE A 43 -7.57 18.69 11.74
CA PHE A 43 -7.36 18.07 13.04
C PHE A 43 -6.09 18.55 13.73
N ARG A 44 -4.97 18.66 13.01
CA ARG A 44 -3.71 19.18 13.60
C ARG A 44 -3.87 20.61 14.12
N ASN A 45 -4.61 21.45 13.42
CA ASN A 45 -4.82 22.84 13.83
C ASN A 45 -5.86 23.00 14.94
N SER A 46 -6.78 22.05 15.09
CA SER A 46 -7.86 22.12 16.11
C SER A 46 -7.42 21.61 17.48
N TYR A 47 -6.34 20.84 17.56
CA TYR A 47 -5.82 20.29 18.80
C TYR A 47 -4.57 21.01 19.28
N LYS A 48 -4.38 21.08 20.62
CA LYS A 48 -3.18 21.66 21.22
C LYS A 48 -1.92 20.92 20.72
N ASN A 49 -0.80 21.65 20.62
CA ASN A 49 0.47 21.07 20.19
C ASN A 49 1.20 20.37 21.37
N THR A 50 0.48 19.47 22.06
CA THR A 50 1.04 18.56 23.07
C THR A 50 1.05 17.14 22.50
N PRO A 51 2.01 16.29 22.92
CA PRO A 51 2.11 14.91 22.40
C PRO A 51 0.80 14.11 22.54
N GLU A 52 0.10 14.25 23.66
CA GLU A 52 -1.14 13.52 23.94
C GLU A 52 -2.28 14.04 23.05
N ALA A 53 -2.44 15.36 22.92
CA ALA A 53 -3.48 15.97 22.10
C ALA A 53 -3.28 15.60 20.61
N GLN A 54 -2.04 15.65 20.12
CA GLN A 54 -1.74 15.26 18.74
C GLN A 54 -1.97 13.76 18.48
N ARG A 55 -1.67 12.88 19.43
CA ARG A 55 -2.02 11.44 19.32
C ARG A 55 -3.53 11.21 19.25
N MET A 56 -4.29 11.93 20.09
CA MET A 56 -5.76 11.86 20.05
C MET A 56 -6.30 12.40 18.73
N ALA A 57 -5.77 13.50 18.23
CA ALA A 57 -6.16 14.08 16.95
C ALA A 57 -5.94 13.10 15.79
N GLY A 58 -4.78 12.43 15.74
CA GLY A 58 -4.47 11.42 14.72
C GLY A 58 -5.37 10.19 14.80
N LEU A 59 -5.67 9.72 16.02
CA LEU A 59 -6.62 8.63 16.24
C LEU A 59 -8.02 9.02 15.74
N MET A 60 -8.53 10.16 16.18
CA MET A 60 -9.88 10.64 15.82
C MET A 60 -10.00 10.85 14.30
N MET A 61 -9.00 11.48 13.68
CA MET A 61 -8.97 11.63 12.23
C MET A 61 -9.03 10.27 11.52
N THR A 62 -8.20 9.31 11.95
CA THR A 62 -8.17 7.97 11.34
C THR A 62 -9.51 7.28 11.46
N VAL A 63 -10.13 7.29 12.63
CA VAL A 63 -11.45 6.67 12.87
C VAL A 63 -12.52 7.33 11.99
N ILE A 64 -12.55 8.66 11.92
CA ILE A 64 -13.53 9.38 11.10
C ILE A 64 -13.37 9.07 9.62
N VAL A 65 -12.13 9.05 9.09
CA VAL A 65 -11.88 8.68 7.69
C VAL A 65 -12.38 7.25 7.42
N LEU A 66 -12.05 6.30 8.30
CA LEU A 66 -12.46 4.91 8.13
C LEU A 66 -14.00 4.76 8.20
N LEU A 67 -14.66 5.46 9.10
CA LEU A 67 -16.13 5.44 9.19
C LEU A 67 -16.80 6.02 7.95
N ILE A 68 -16.28 7.13 7.41
CA ILE A 68 -16.81 7.73 6.17
C ILE A 68 -16.64 6.75 5.00
N VAL A 69 -15.43 6.19 4.82
CA VAL A 69 -15.17 5.24 3.73
C VAL A 69 -16.01 3.97 3.89
N ALA A 70 -16.12 3.43 5.11
CA ALA A 70 -16.95 2.27 5.40
C ALA A 70 -18.44 2.53 5.09
N ALA A 71 -18.97 3.67 5.53
CA ALA A 71 -20.36 4.05 5.30
C ALA A 71 -20.68 4.16 3.79
N VAL A 72 -19.82 4.83 3.03
CA VAL A 72 -19.97 4.96 1.58
C VAL A 72 -19.86 3.60 0.89
N ALA A 73 -18.87 2.79 1.25
CA ALA A 73 -18.67 1.47 0.67
C ALA A 73 -19.85 0.53 0.97
N LEU A 74 -20.31 0.48 2.22
CA LEU A 74 -21.48 -0.32 2.62
C LEU A 74 -22.76 0.13 1.90
N LEU A 75 -22.98 1.44 1.77
CA LEU A 75 -24.12 1.98 1.03
C LEU A 75 -24.09 1.54 -0.43
N LEU A 76 -22.94 1.66 -1.10
CA LEU A 76 -22.78 1.24 -2.50
C LEU A 76 -23.01 -0.27 -2.67
N LEU A 77 -22.46 -1.09 -1.77
CA LEU A 77 -22.68 -2.55 -1.80
C LEU A 77 -24.14 -2.90 -1.53
N PHE A 78 -24.76 -2.29 -0.53
CA PHE A 78 -26.17 -2.52 -0.20
C PHE A 78 -27.09 -2.18 -1.39
N VAL A 79 -26.91 -0.99 -1.98
CA VAL A 79 -27.70 -0.57 -3.16
C VAL A 79 -27.40 -1.48 -4.35
N GLY A 80 -26.14 -1.78 -4.63
CA GLY A 80 -25.73 -2.62 -5.74
C GLY A 80 -26.34 -4.02 -5.67
N TYR A 81 -26.16 -4.72 -4.56
CA TYR A 81 -26.68 -6.07 -4.40
C TYR A 81 -28.22 -6.12 -4.26
N LYS A 82 -28.85 -5.06 -3.74
CA LYS A 82 -30.31 -4.97 -3.66
C LYS A 82 -30.94 -4.81 -5.05
N LEU A 83 -30.30 -4.07 -5.94
CA LEU A 83 -30.78 -3.86 -7.30
C LEU A 83 -30.52 -5.07 -8.19
N ASN A 84 -29.27 -5.56 -8.24
CA ASN A 84 -28.87 -6.70 -9.05
C ASN A 84 -27.55 -7.27 -8.58
N ALA A 85 -27.42 -8.60 -8.55
CA ALA A 85 -26.17 -9.26 -8.15
C ALA A 85 -24.97 -8.87 -9.04
N ALA A 86 -25.17 -8.72 -10.35
CA ALA A 86 -24.11 -8.30 -11.27
C ALA A 86 -23.64 -6.88 -10.98
N LEU A 87 -24.53 -5.95 -10.65
CA LEU A 87 -24.19 -4.59 -10.23
C LEU A 87 -23.42 -4.60 -8.91
N GLY A 88 -23.85 -5.43 -7.95
CA GLY A 88 -23.15 -5.62 -6.68
C GLY A 88 -21.72 -6.11 -6.89
N ILE A 89 -21.51 -7.15 -7.70
CA ILE A 89 -20.18 -7.69 -8.05
C ILE A 89 -19.35 -6.62 -8.77
N PHE A 90 -19.92 -5.84 -9.67
CA PHE A 90 -19.22 -4.79 -10.39
C PHE A 90 -18.72 -3.68 -9.44
N LEU A 91 -19.59 -3.17 -8.56
CA LEU A 91 -19.21 -2.15 -7.57
C LEU A 91 -18.18 -2.66 -6.57
N GLU A 92 -18.34 -3.89 -6.11
CA GLU A 92 -17.35 -4.55 -5.24
C GLU A 92 -16.02 -4.78 -5.96
N GLY A 93 -16.05 -5.13 -7.25
CA GLY A 93 -14.88 -5.24 -8.12
C GLY A 93 -14.13 -3.92 -8.30
N ILE A 94 -14.85 -2.79 -8.42
CA ILE A 94 -14.22 -1.46 -8.42
C ILE A 94 -13.53 -1.17 -7.09
N MET A 95 -14.12 -1.56 -5.95
CA MET A 95 -13.47 -1.41 -4.64
C MET A 95 -12.19 -2.24 -4.56
N CYS A 96 -12.23 -3.51 -4.98
CA CYS A 96 -11.05 -4.36 -5.06
C CYS A 96 -9.97 -3.76 -5.98
N TRP A 97 -10.35 -3.31 -7.18
CA TRP A 97 -9.44 -2.64 -8.10
C TRP A 97 -8.79 -1.41 -7.47
N SER A 98 -9.58 -0.57 -6.83
CA SER A 98 -9.04 0.64 -6.17
C SER A 98 -8.16 0.36 -4.96
N ALA A 99 -8.20 -0.84 -4.41
CA ALA A 99 -7.30 -1.24 -3.33
C ALA A 99 -5.95 -1.75 -3.86
N LEU A 100 -5.91 -2.27 -5.08
CA LEU A 100 -4.73 -2.83 -5.75
C LEU A 100 -3.93 -1.74 -6.48
N SER A 101 -2.63 -2.00 -6.72
CA SER A 101 -1.74 -1.16 -7.54
C SER A 101 -0.59 -1.99 -8.13
N VAL A 102 -0.86 -3.24 -8.54
CA VAL A 102 0.15 -4.18 -9.03
C VAL A 102 0.74 -3.71 -10.35
N LYS A 103 -0.12 -3.28 -11.30
CA LYS A 103 0.35 -2.76 -12.59
C LYS A 103 1.18 -1.50 -12.42
N SER A 104 0.77 -0.61 -11.53
CA SER A 104 1.50 0.65 -11.28
C SER A 104 2.88 0.37 -10.70
N LEU A 105 2.99 -0.56 -9.75
CA LEU A 105 4.27 -1.00 -9.20
C LEU A 105 5.20 -1.59 -10.27
N LYS A 106 4.69 -2.52 -11.09
CA LYS A 106 5.42 -3.13 -12.21
C LYS A 106 5.90 -2.07 -13.22
N THR A 107 5.04 -1.13 -13.56
CA THR A 107 5.35 -0.07 -14.53
C THR A 107 6.42 0.88 -14.00
N ALA A 108 6.33 1.27 -12.73
CA ALA A 108 7.30 2.15 -12.09
C ALA A 108 8.68 1.48 -12.01
N ALA A 109 8.75 0.25 -11.49
CA ALA A 109 10.00 -0.52 -11.41
C ALA A 109 10.63 -0.75 -12.79
N GLY A 110 9.82 -1.17 -13.78
CA GLY A 110 10.28 -1.35 -15.17
C GLY A 110 10.78 -0.05 -15.81
N GLY A 111 10.19 1.08 -15.42
CA GLY A 111 10.65 2.40 -15.84
C GLY A 111 12.05 2.75 -15.33
N VAL A 112 12.33 2.46 -14.05
CA VAL A 112 13.68 2.65 -13.46
C VAL A 112 14.68 1.72 -14.13
N MET A 113 14.35 0.44 -14.28
CA MET A 113 15.24 -0.55 -14.92
C MET A 113 15.63 -0.15 -16.34
N ARG A 114 14.66 0.32 -17.17
CA ARG A 114 14.97 0.80 -18.51
C ARG A 114 15.90 2.01 -18.52
N ALA A 115 15.69 2.97 -17.59
CA ALA A 115 16.56 4.13 -17.49
C ALA A 115 17.97 3.77 -17.03
N ALA A 116 18.09 2.85 -16.05
CA ALA A 116 19.36 2.34 -15.56
C ALA A 116 20.15 1.61 -16.65
N ARG A 117 19.51 0.72 -17.42
CA ARG A 117 20.13 0.02 -18.55
C ARG A 117 20.59 0.95 -19.67
N ALA A 118 19.91 2.07 -19.85
CA ALA A 118 20.31 3.11 -20.81
C ALA A 118 21.42 4.04 -20.29
N GLY A 119 21.95 3.83 -19.09
CA GLY A 119 22.96 4.68 -18.45
C GLY A 119 22.45 6.08 -18.08
N ASN A 120 21.12 6.33 -18.11
CA ASN A 120 20.54 7.63 -17.84
C ASN A 120 20.19 7.79 -16.34
N LEU A 121 21.19 8.22 -15.56
CA LEU A 121 21.06 8.39 -14.10
C LEU A 121 19.93 9.36 -13.72
N SER A 122 19.87 10.53 -14.34
CA SER A 122 18.86 11.54 -14.02
C SER A 122 17.43 11.05 -14.26
N SER A 123 17.22 10.25 -15.33
CA SER A 123 15.93 9.62 -15.58
C SER A 123 15.61 8.53 -14.57
N ALA A 124 16.61 7.74 -14.18
CA ALA A 124 16.45 6.69 -13.17
C ALA A 124 16.09 7.28 -11.79
N GLN A 125 16.80 8.33 -11.36
CA GLN A 125 16.52 9.08 -10.12
C GLN A 125 15.08 9.64 -10.11
N ARG A 126 14.64 10.29 -11.19
CA ARG A 126 13.25 10.81 -11.27
C ARG A 126 12.19 9.72 -11.21
N LYS A 127 12.48 8.54 -11.78
CA LYS A 127 11.51 7.43 -11.80
C LYS A 127 11.45 6.70 -10.47
N VAL A 128 12.57 6.54 -9.77
CA VAL A 128 12.58 5.88 -8.46
C VAL A 128 11.85 6.71 -7.39
N LYS A 129 11.79 8.05 -7.51
CA LYS A 129 10.94 8.91 -6.66
C LYS A 129 9.45 8.51 -6.65
N LYS A 130 8.97 7.78 -7.65
CA LYS A 130 7.58 7.28 -7.69
C LYS A 130 7.34 6.05 -6.81
N VAL A 131 8.37 5.36 -6.37
CA VAL A 131 8.27 4.11 -5.59
C VAL A 131 8.98 4.18 -4.24
N THR A 132 9.85 5.17 -4.01
CA THR A 132 10.54 5.37 -2.74
C THR A 132 10.27 6.77 -2.19
N PHE A 133 10.24 6.88 -0.87
CA PHE A 133 10.14 8.15 -0.15
C PHE A 133 11.52 8.71 0.25
N ARG A 134 12.62 8.06 -0.17
CA ARG A 134 13.98 8.51 0.10
C ARG A 134 14.37 9.66 -0.83
N ASP A 135 15.27 10.51 -0.38
CA ASP A 135 15.95 11.45 -1.27
C ASP A 135 16.82 10.66 -2.25
N THR A 136 16.67 10.95 -3.53
CA THR A 136 17.32 10.21 -4.62
C THR A 136 18.26 11.06 -5.45
N ASP A 137 18.39 12.36 -5.13
CA ASP A 137 19.12 13.30 -5.98
C ASP A 137 20.63 13.05 -5.96
N ASP A 138 21.16 12.56 -4.83
CA ASP A 138 22.58 12.21 -4.67
C ASP A 138 22.90 10.71 -4.91
N MET A 139 21.90 9.90 -5.30
CA MET A 139 22.10 8.47 -5.51
C MET A 139 22.84 8.19 -6.83
N ASN A 140 23.88 7.37 -6.77
CA ASN A 140 24.45 6.77 -7.98
C ASN A 140 23.54 5.67 -8.54
N ILE A 141 23.88 5.12 -9.71
CA ILE A 141 23.02 4.14 -10.39
C ILE A 141 22.78 2.87 -9.56
N ASP A 142 23.80 2.39 -8.83
CA ASP A 142 23.68 1.19 -8.00
C ASP A 142 22.78 1.44 -6.79
N ALA A 143 22.89 2.61 -6.16
CA ALA A 143 22.01 3.03 -5.08
C ALA A 143 20.55 3.18 -5.54
N VAL A 144 20.32 3.70 -6.74
CA VAL A 144 18.98 3.79 -7.36
C VAL A 144 18.42 2.39 -7.61
N ILE A 145 19.20 1.46 -8.16
CA ILE A 145 18.77 0.08 -8.39
C ILE A 145 18.42 -0.59 -7.05
N LYS A 146 19.31 -0.51 -6.06
CA LYS A 146 19.10 -1.08 -4.73
C LYS A 146 17.84 -0.52 -4.07
N SER A 147 17.69 0.81 -4.05
CA SER A 147 16.50 1.47 -3.51
C SER A 147 15.22 1.05 -4.23
N THR A 148 15.29 0.82 -5.55
CA THR A 148 14.15 0.34 -6.33
C THR A 148 13.75 -1.08 -5.91
N VAL A 149 14.71 -2.00 -5.77
CA VAL A 149 14.44 -3.38 -5.36
C VAL A 149 13.82 -3.42 -3.95
N GLU A 150 14.41 -2.67 -3.01
CA GLU A 150 13.88 -2.54 -1.66
C GLU A 150 12.44 -2.02 -1.65
N SER A 151 12.18 -0.93 -2.37
CA SER A 151 10.85 -0.32 -2.42
C SER A 151 9.81 -1.20 -3.14
N VAL A 152 10.21 -1.92 -4.19
CA VAL A 152 9.32 -2.87 -4.86
C VAL A 152 8.96 -4.03 -3.93
N ALA A 153 9.92 -4.56 -3.19
CA ALA A 153 9.67 -5.62 -2.22
C ALA A 153 8.69 -5.17 -1.13
N GLU A 154 8.90 -3.99 -0.55
CA GLU A 154 8.01 -3.39 0.46
C GLU A 154 6.61 -3.14 -0.11
N ASN A 155 6.52 -2.42 -1.22
CA ASN A 155 5.25 -2.09 -1.84
C ASN A 155 4.50 -3.31 -2.39
N THR A 156 5.16 -4.46 -2.63
CA THR A 156 4.47 -5.71 -2.99
C THR A 156 3.52 -6.16 -1.87
N THR A 157 3.90 -5.99 -0.61
CA THR A 157 2.98 -6.25 0.50
C THR A 157 1.79 -5.30 0.46
N ASP A 158 2.05 -4.00 0.40
CA ASP A 158 1.05 -2.96 0.62
C ASP A 158 0.12 -2.74 -0.57
N TRP A 159 0.63 -2.97 -1.79
CA TRP A 159 -0.09 -2.68 -3.04
C TRP A 159 -0.64 -3.91 -3.73
N ALA A 160 -0.28 -5.12 -3.26
CA ALA A 160 -0.75 -6.38 -3.83
C ALA A 160 -1.25 -7.35 -2.77
N VAL A 161 -0.35 -7.88 -1.92
CA VAL A 161 -0.65 -9.02 -1.07
C VAL A 161 -1.67 -8.68 0.02
N ALA A 162 -1.53 -7.54 0.70
CA ALA A 162 -2.44 -7.15 1.76
C ALA A 162 -3.82 -6.75 1.25
N PRO A 163 -3.98 -5.97 0.16
CA PRO A 163 -5.28 -5.73 -0.43
C PRO A 163 -5.98 -7.02 -0.88
N ILE A 164 -5.26 -7.96 -1.51
CA ILE A 164 -5.82 -9.27 -1.90
C ILE A 164 -6.26 -10.05 -0.66
N PHE A 165 -5.42 -10.12 0.37
CA PHE A 165 -5.71 -10.82 1.62
C PHE A 165 -6.98 -10.30 2.29
N TRP A 166 -7.08 -8.99 2.48
CA TRP A 166 -8.23 -8.38 3.13
C TRP A 166 -9.49 -8.42 2.26
N SER A 167 -9.35 -8.33 0.93
CA SER A 167 -10.47 -8.51 0.01
C SER A 167 -10.95 -9.96 -0.04
N ALA A 168 -10.08 -10.94 0.11
CA ALA A 168 -10.47 -12.34 0.15
C ALA A 168 -11.27 -12.69 1.42
N ILE A 169 -10.99 -12.02 2.55
CA ILE A 169 -11.68 -12.27 3.84
C ILE A 169 -12.99 -11.48 3.94
N PHE A 170 -12.95 -10.18 3.61
CA PHE A 170 -14.05 -9.23 3.86
C PHE A 170 -14.62 -8.60 2.58
N GLY A 171 -14.32 -9.18 1.41
CA GLY A 171 -14.74 -8.64 0.12
C GLY A 171 -14.11 -7.28 -0.19
N GLY A 172 -14.68 -6.56 -1.14
CA GLY A 172 -14.19 -5.25 -1.55
C GLY A 172 -14.14 -4.21 -0.41
N LEU A 173 -15.00 -4.36 0.61
CA LEU A 173 -14.97 -3.53 1.82
C LEU A 173 -13.64 -3.70 2.57
N GLY A 174 -13.17 -4.94 2.76
CA GLY A 174 -11.89 -5.20 3.43
C GLY A 174 -10.72 -4.60 2.68
N GLY A 175 -10.68 -4.76 1.35
CA GLY A 175 -9.64 -4.19 0.50
C GLY A 175 -9.58 -2.67 0.57
N ILE A 176 -10.71 -1.99 0.40
CA ILE A 176 -10.76 -0.52 0.41
C ILE A 176 -10.43 0.07 1.79
N LEU A 177 -10.85 -0.58 2.89
CA LEU A 177 -10.52 -0.13 4.24
C LEU A 177 -9.04 -0.32 4.55
N TYR A 178 -8.44 -1.46 4.18
CA TYR A 178 -7.00 -1.65 4.28
C TYR A 178 -6.25 -0.55 3.50
N ARG A 179 -6.64 -0.34 2.23
CA ARG A 179 -6.01 0.69 1.40
C ARG A 179 -6.16 2.10 1.98
N THR A 180 -7.28 2.37 2.65
CA THR A 180 -7.49 3.64 3.34
C THR A 180 -6.50 3.83 4.49
N VAL A 181 -6.28 2.80 5.33
CA VAL A 181 -5.27 2.85 6.41
C VAL A 181 -3.88 3.10 5.82
N ASN A 182 -3.50 2.36 4.79
CA ASN A 182 -2.23 2.52 4.10
C ASN A 182 -2.05 3.94 3.50
N ILE A 183 -3.10 4.54 2.92
CA ILE A 183 -3.08 5.93 2.45
C ILE A 183 -2.89 6.92 3.61
N ILE A 184 -3.56 6.70 4.75
CA ILE A 184 -3.41 7.56 5.93
C ILE A 184 -1.97 7.47 6.45
N ASP A 185 -1.43 6.26 6.61
CA ASP A 185 -0.05 6.05 7.05
C ASP A 185 0.95 6.74 6.10
N ASN A 186 0.83 6.50 4.80
CA ASN A 186 1.67 7.14 3.78
C ASN A 186 1.52 8.68 3.70
N THR A 187 0.50 9.26 4.34
CA THR A 187 0.29 10.71 4.38
C THR A 187 0.81 11.34 5.67
N VAL A 188 0.60 10.68 6.81
CA VAL A 188 0.88 11.26 8.13
C VAL A 188 1.75 10.38 9.04
N GLY A 189 2.11 9.16 8.63
CA GLY A 189 2.91 8.20 9.40
C GLY A 189 4.41 8.54 9.50
N TYR A 190 4.85 9.66 8.95
CA TYR A 190 6.27 10.06 8.95
C TYR A 190 6.78 10.40 10.35
N LYS A 191 8.06 10.04 10.62
CA LYS A 191 8.77 10.38 11.87
C LYS A 191 9.39 11.78 11.81
N THR A 192 8.64 12.77 11.33
CA THR A 192 9.00 14.18 11.39
C THR A 192 8.43 14.82 12.66
N ASP A 193 8.98 15.94 13.11
CA ASP A 193 8.49 16.66 14.29
C ASP A 193 6.99 16.96 14.20
N THR A 194 6.49 17.20 13.00
CA THR A 194 5.08 17.47 12.73
C THR A 194 4.19 16.26 12.96
N TYR A 195 4.64 15.05 12.59
CA TYR A 195 3.81 13.86 12.54
C TYR A 195 4.15 12.78 13.56
N ILE A 196 5.26 12.90 14.28
CA ILE A 196 5.76 11.86 15.21
C ILE A 196 4.73 11.44 16.27
N ASN A 197 3.87 12.35 16.68
CA ASN A 197 2.79 12.06 17.61
C ASN A 197 1.45 11.84 16.89
N PHE A 198 1.12 12.68 15.93
CA PHE A 198 -0.13 12.62 15.17
C PHE A 198 -0.25 11.33 14.36
N GLY A 199 0.79 10.95 13.62
CA GLY A 199 0.85 9.75 12.78
C GLY A 199 1.04 8.43 13.53
N LYS A 200 1.24 8.47 14.85
CA LYS A 200 1.57 7.26 15.63
C LYS A 200 0.48 6.19 15.61
N PHE A 201 -0.79 6.59 15.62
CA PHE A 201 -1.91 5.64 15.60
C PHE A 201 -2.08 5.00 14.22
N PRO A 202 -2.23 5.75 13.11
CA PRO A 202 -2.36 5.15 11.79
C PRO A 202 -1.16 4.28 11.41
N ALA A 203 0.08 4.67 11.72
CA ALA A 203 1.26 3.86 11.47
C ALA A 203 1.22 2.51 12.21
N LYS A 204 0.82 2.49 13.49
CA LYS A 204 0.63 1.24 14.23
C LYS A 204 -0.51 0.39 13.69
N LEU A 205 -1.59 1.03 13.23
CA LEU A 205 -2.72 0.31 12.65
C LEU A 205 -2.32 -0.36 11.33
N ASP A 206 -1.57 0.35 10.47
CA ASP A 206 -1.01 -0.21 9.24
C ASP A 206 -0.07 -1.39 9.54
N ASP A 207 0.86 -1.23 10.49
CA ASP A 207 1.76 -2.30 10.94
C ASP A 207 0.99 -3.57 11.39
N VAL A 208 -0.12 -3.42 12.10
CA VAL A 208 -0.96 -4.55 12.56
C VAL A 208 -1.69 -5.21 11.39
N LEU A 209 -2.29 -4.42 10.51
CA LEU A 209 -3.03 -4.94 9.35
C LEU A 209 -2.10 -5.60 8.32
N SER A 210 -0.89 -5.10 8.17
CA SER A 210 0.13 -5.64 7.26
C SER A 210 0.89 -6.84 7.87
N PHE A 211 0.72 -7.15 9.16
CA PHE A 211 1.51 -8.17 9.85
C PHE A 211 1.44 -9.56 9.22
N ILE A 212 0.25 -10.07 8.95
CA ILE A 212 0.05 -11.38 8.28
C ILE A 212 0.40 -11.27 6.79
N PRO A 213 -0.11 -10.30 6.04
CA PRO A 213 0.23 -10.13 4.62
C PRO A 213 1.73 -10.05 4.33
N ALA A 214 2.51 -9.33 5.15
CA ALA A 214 3.95 -9.23 4.97
C ALA A 214 4.67 -10.58 5.09
N ARG A 215 4.18 -11.47 5.96
CA ARG A 215 4.72 -12.84 6.09
C ARG A 215 4.36 -13.71 4.90
N ILE A 216 3.14 -13.57 4.39
CA ILE A 216 2.71 -14.24 3.15
C ILE A 216 3.56 -13.73 1.98
N ALA A 217 3.75 -12.42 1.84
CA ALA A 217 4.58 -11.83 0.80
C ALA A 217 6.03 -12.35 0.86
N ALA A 218 6.64 -12.35 2.04
CA ALA A 218 7.99 -12.87 2.25
C ALA A 218 8.11 -14.36 1.90
N LEU A 219 7.11 -15.18 2.25
CA LEU A 219 7.06 -16.58 1.88
C LEU A 219 6.97 -16.76 0.36
N LEU A 220 6.07 -16.03 -0.29
CA LEU A 220 5.91 -16.05 -1.76
C LEU A 220 7.19 -15.61 -2.47
N MET A 221 7.85 -14.54 -2.00
CA MET A 221 9.14 -14.10 -2.54
C MET A 221 10.20 -15.19 -2.40
N LYS A 222 10.32 -15.80 -1.21
CA LYS A 222 11.27 -16.88 -0.97
C LYS A 222 11.04 -18.10 -1.88
N MET A 223 9.80 -18.49 -2.13
CA MET A 223 9.45 -19.56 -3.06
C MET A 223 9.89 -19.23 -4.50
N ASN A 224 9.71 -17.97 -4.92
CA ASN A 224 10.09 -17.51 -6.25
C ASN A 224 11.61 -17.42 -6.47
N VAL A 225 12.43 -17.25 -5.43
CA VAL A 225 13.89 -17.23 -5.53
C VAL A 225 14.41 -18.54 -6.17
N SER A 226 13.88 -19.68 -5.72
CA SER A 226 14.26 -20.99 -6.30
C SER A 226 13.77 -21.15 -7.76
N TYR A 227 12.56 -20.65 -8.05
CA TYR A 227 12.00 -20.70 -9.41
C TYR A 227 12.80 -19.83 -10.42
N LEU A 228 13.34 -18.70 -9.95
CA LEU A 228 14.16 -17.78 -10.75
C LEU A 228 15.63 -18.17 -10.81
N HIS A 229 16.00 -19.36 -10.34
CA HIS A 229 17.38 -19.86 -10.29
C HIS A 229 18.37 -18.93 -9.55
N LEU A 230 17.87 -18.17 -8.56
CA LEU A 230 18.69 -17.34 -7.67
C LEU A 230 19.19 -18.16 -6.47
N ASP A 231 20.19 -17.63 -5.74
CA ASP A 231 20.78 -18.33 -4.60
C ASP A 231 19.82 -18.38 -3.38
N SER A 232 19.01 -19.46 -3.35
CA SER A 232 18.02 -19.69 -2.29
C SER A 232 18.62 -19.96 -0.91
N LYS A 233 19.88 -20.48 -0.84
CA LYS A 233 20.57 -20.71 0.44
C LYS A 233 20.96 -19.37 1.06
N ASN A 234 21.60 -18.52 0.28
CA ASN A 234 21.98 -17.18 0.73
C ASN A 234 20.76 -16.33 1.09
N ALA A 235 19.71 -16.34 0.24
CA ALA A 235 18.44 -15.69 0.54
C ALA A 235 17.86 -16.10 1.90
N SER A 236 17.87 -17.41 2.19
CA SER A 236 17.34 -17.95 3.44
C SER A 236 18.19 -17.56 4.66
N GLN A 237 19.52 -17.48 4.50
CA GLN A 237 20.43 -17.05 5.57
C GLN A 237 20.28 -15.56 5.87
N VAL A 238 20.27 -14.71 4.84
CA VAL A 238 20.07 -13.26 4.98
C VAL A 238 18.71 -12.97 5.61
N TYR A 239 17.64 -13.62 5.16
CA TYR A 239 16.31 -13.50 5.78
C TYR A 239 16.36 -13.83 7.30
N LYS A 240 16.97 -14.92 7.71
CA LYS A 240 17.07 -15.31 9.12
C LYS A 240 17.88 -14.29 9.94
N LYS A 241 18.97 -13.77 9.38
CA LYS A 241 19.90 -12.87 10.05
C LYS A 241 19.31 -11.47 10.22
N ASP A 242 18.63 -10.97 9.19
CA ASP A 242 18.32 -9.55 9.10
C ASP A 242 16.85 -9.19 9.31
N ARG A 243 15.94 -10.19 9.35
CA ARG A 243 14.47 -10.00 9.48
C ARG A 243 13.99 -9.22 10.73
N ARG A 244 14.89 -8.91 11.66
CA ARG A 244 14.57 -8.16 12.90
C ARG A 244 15.33 -6.84 13.02
N LYS A 245 16.06 -6.42 11.99
CA LYS A 245 16.90 -5.21 12.03
C LYS A 245 16.17 -3.92 11.69
N SER A 246 14.97 -3.99 11.11
CA SER A 246 14.17 -2.81 10.79
C SER A 246 13.36 -2.32 11.98
N PRO A 247 13.12 -1.00 12.10
CA PRO A 247 12.21 -0.43 13.10
C PRO A 247 10.74 -0.82 12.88
N SER A 248 10.33 -1.20 11.66
CA SER A 248 9.00 -1.77 11.39
C SER A 248 9.05 -3.29 11.46
N PRO A 249 8.07 -3.96 12.09
CA PRO A 249 8.01 -5.41 12.18
C PRO A 249 7.74 -6.09 10.82
N ASN A 250 7.40 -5.33 9.80
CA ASN A 250 6.97 -5.80 8.49
C ASN A 250 8.01 -5.54 7.38
N SER A 251 8.65 -4.38 7.37
CA SER A 251 9.58 -3.97 6.30
C SER A 251 10.80 -4.88 6.19
N CYS A 252 11.38 -5.28 7.31
CA CYS A 252 12.61 -6.09 7.33
C CYS A 252 12.46 -7.50 6.75
N LEU A 253 11.23 -8.01 6.66
CA LEU A 253 10.96 -9.33 6.08
C LEU A 253 11.22 -9.37 4.58
N LEU A 254 11.22 -8.22 3.91
CA LEU A 254 11.21 -8.10 2.46
C LEU A 254 12.55 -7.67 1.87
N TYR A 255 13.38 -6.89 2.63
CA TYR A 255 14.68 -6.41 2.15
C TYR A 255 15.80 -7.43 2.25
N THR A 256 15.61 -8.45 3.05
CA THR A 256 16.65 -9.44 3.36
C THR A 256 16.68 -10.58 2.35
N SER A 257 15.92 -10.44 1.26
CA SER A 257 16.10 -11.29 0.11
C SER A 257 17.18 -10.70 -0.80
N PRO A 258 18.16 -11.49 -1.19
CA PRO A 258 19.25 -11.04 -2.06
C PRO A 258 18.79 -10.73 -3.46
#